data_01f9b7ba163ccc6a0833cfe33ed8e72f
#
_entry.id   01f9b7ba163ccc6a0833cfe33ed8e72f
#
_cell.length_a   1.000
_cell.length_b   1.000
_cell.length_c   1.000
_cell.angle_alpha   90.00
_cell.angle_beta   90.00
_cell.angle_gamma   90.00
#
_symmetry.space_group_name_H-M   'P 1'
#
loop_
_entity.id
_entity.type
_entity.pdbx_description
1 polymer ?
#
loop_
_entity_poly.entity_id
_entity_poly.type
_entity_poly.pdbx_seq_one_letter_code
_entity_poly.pdbx_strand_id
1 'polypeptide(L)'
;MADSEAGSIARLQAAVVRYGEAARPRTIGPLDLTVQHGEILALVGASGAGKSTTLRLMADLEQAASGAVALSAARGRTAFVFQNPTLMPWADAQTNVALPLELIGVSRPEARRRAAQALAGVGLGDRLTARPSQLSGGMAMRVSLARALVTDPELLLLDEPFAALDSITRRALIEDLHRVWTARSPDRPLAVVFVTHDVEEAVYLASRVVVLSAADGRTVESLSVSGALPRAAGWRLDTAYRQSAEAVAASLAAAMPSPLPLGGANS
;
A
#
# COMPACT_ATOMS: atom_id res chain seq x y z
N MET A 1 -0.62 27.89 -8.58
CA MET A 1 0.15 26.72 -8.09
C MET A 1 0.18 26.60 -6.57
N ALA A 2 -0.50 27.45 -5.80
CA ALA A 2 -0.51 27.43 -4.33
C ALA A 2 -1.70 26.64 -3.69
N ASP A 3 -2.75 26.31 -4.45
CA ASP A 3 -3.96 25.62 -3.90
C ASP A 3 -3.83 24.09 -3.76
N SER A 4 -2.71 23.49 -4.24
CA SER A 4 -2.46 22.04 -4.14
C SER A 4 -1.87 21.62 -2.78
N GLU A 5 -1.50 22.55 -1.91
CA GLU A 5 -0.78 22.24 -0.67
C GLU A 5 -1.70 21.86 0.51
N ALA A 6 -2.91 22.38 0.54
CA ALA A 6 -3.83 22.21 1.67
C ALA A 6 -4.54 20.84 1.74
N GLY A 7 -4.44 20.00 0.69
CA GLY A 7 -5.19 18.74 0.57
C GLY A 7 -4.36 17.44 0.59
N SER A 8 -3.03 17.51 0.73
CA SER A 8 -2.19 16.30 0.66
C SER A 8 -1.88 15.71 2.03
N ILE A 9 -2.04 14.36 2.16
CA ILE A 9 -1.70 13.60 3.38
C ILE A 9 -0.21 13.27 3.44
N ALA A 10 0.43 13.05 2.29
CA ALA A 10 1.85 12.76 2.16
C ALA A 10 2.43 13.41 0.90
N ARG A 11 3.66 13.93 1.00
CA ARG A 11 4.40 14.52 -0.11
C ARG A 11 5.87 14.16 -0.01
N LEU A 12 6.41 13.64 -1.11
CA LEU A 12 7.84 13.47 -1.34
C LEU A 12 8.27 14.50 -2.39
N GLN A 13 9.36 15.23 -2.12
CA GLN A 13 9.90 16.25 -3.02
C GLN A 13 11.38 15.97 -3.23
N ALA A 14 11.73 15.54 -4.42
CA ALA A 14 13.09 15.16 -4.82
C ALA A 14 13.75 14.22 -3.77
N ALA A 15 12.95 13.36 -3.12
CA ALA A 15 13.41 12.49 -2.04
C ALA A 15 14.35 11.41 -2.60
N VAL A 16 15.53 11.27 -2.01
CA VAL A 16 16.54 10.29 -2.43
C VAL A 16 16.90 9.41 -1.25
N VAL A 17 16.93 8.10 -1.47
CA VAL A 17 17.46 7.13 -0.50
C VAL A 17 18.70 6.45 -1.05
N ARG A 18 19.68 6.23 -0.21
CA ARG A 18 20.95 5.57 -0.55
C ARG A 18 21.16 4.36 0.33
N TYR A 19 21.36 3.20 -0.29
CA TYR A 19 21.67 1.93 0.37
C TYR A 19 23.08 1.47 0.04
N GLY A 20 23.68 0.74 0.96
CA GLY A 20 24.98 0.11 0.78
C GLY A 20 26.16 1.01 1.18
N GLU A 21 27.38 0.47 0.99
CA GLU A 21 28.61 1.16 1.34
C GLU A 21 28.93 2.29 0.35
N ALA A 22 29.68 3.28 0.82
CA ALA A 22 30.05 4.47 0.06
C ALA A 22 30.69 4.21 -1.33
N ALA A 23 31.33 3.02 -1.49
CA ALA A 23 32.01 2.64 -2.72
C ALA A 23 31.06 2.23 -3.87
N ARG A 24 29.84 1.71 -3.56
CA ARG A 24 28.84 1.33 -4.57
C ARG A 24 27.41 1.54 -4.00
N PRO A 25 26.98 2.76 -3.77
CA PRO A 25 25.67 3.03 -3.23
C PRO A 25 24.59 2.69 -4.28
N ARG A 26 23.55 1.96 -3.88
CA ARG A 26 22.34 1.90 -4.65
C ARG A 26 21.49 3.12 -4.29
N THR A 27 21.14 3.92 -5.29
CA THR A 27 20.33 5.11 -5.11
C THR A 27 18.93 4.86 -5.65
N ILE A 28 17.92 5.26 -4.88
CA ILE A 28 16.50 5.31 -5.26
C ILE A 28 16.08 6.78 -5.25
N GLY A 29 15.52 7.26 -6.35
CA GLY A 29 15.08 8.64 -6.51
C GLY A 29 15.93 9.45 -7.51
N PRO A 30 15.67 10.76 -7.64
CA PRO A 30 14.73 11.54 -6.82
C PRO A 30 13.26 11.12 -7.02
N LEU A 31 12.54 11.00 -5.91
CA LEU A 31 11.12 10.66 -5.86
C LEU A 31 10.29 11.92 -5.69
N ASP A 32 9.37 12.15 -6.62
CA ASP A 32 8.36 13.19 -6.53
C ASP A 32 6.98 12.53 -6.51
N LEU A 33 6.28 12.61 -5.39
CA LEU A 33 5.00 11.98 -5.19
C LEU A 33 4.16 12.77 -4.20
N THR A 34 2.89 13.00 -4.55
CA THR A 34 1.90 13.58 -3.65
C THR A 34 0.73 12.63 -3.52
N VAL A 35 0.28 12.39 -2.30
CA VAL A 35 -0.92 11.58 -1.97
C VAL A 35 -1.97 12.50 -1.37
N GLN A 36 -3.19 12.46 -1.89
CA GLN A 36 -4.29 13.29 -1.40
C GLN A 36 -5.03 12.60 -0.26
N HIS A 37 -5.71 13.38 0.59
CA HIS A 37 -6.63 12.81 1.58
C HIS A 37 -7.73 12.00 0.89
N GLY A 38 -8.02 10.81 1.41
CA GLY A 38 -9.05 9.94 0.86
C GLY A 38 -8.72 9.29 -0.49
N GLU A 39 -7.51 9.45 -0.99
CA GLU A 39 -7.06 8.83 -2.25
C GLU A 39 -6.71 7.36 -2.04
N ILE A 40 -7.00 6.50 -3.02
CA ILE A 40 -6.37 5.18 -3.16
C ILE A 40 -5.37 5.25 -4.30
N LEU A 41 -4.09 5.17 -3.98
CA LEU A 41 -2.95 5.24 -4.89
C LEU A 41 -2.27 3.88 -5.01
N ALA A 42 -2.05 3.40 -6.23
CA ALA A 42 -1.20 2.25 -6.50
C ALA A 42 0.21 2.69 -6.94
N LEU A 43 1.24 2.07 -6.39
CA LEU A 43 2.61 2.16 -6.89
C LEU A 43 2.96 0.87 -7.63
N VAL A 44 3.27 0.98 -8.91
CA VAL A 44 3.68 -0.15 -9.75
C VAL A 44 5.10 0.07 -10.28
N GLY A 45 5.78 -1.02 -10.61
CA GLY A 45 7.15 -0.97 -11.12
C GLY A 45 7.83 -2.33 -11.00
N ALA A 46 8.96 -2.52 -11.66
CA ALA A 46 9.73 -3.75 -11.57
C ALA A 46 10.23 -4.04 -10.15
N SER A 47 10.65 -5.28 -9.91
CA SER A 47 11.33 -5.63 -8.67
C SER A 47 12.56 -4.73 -8.48
N GLY A 48 12.68 -4.15 -7.30
CA GLY A 48 13.77 -3.25 -7.00
C GLY A 48 13.58 -1.81 -7.47
N ALA A 49 12.47 -1.41 -8.09
CA ALA A 49 12.19 -0.02 -8.49
C ALA A 49 11.99 0.96 -7.31
N GLY A 50 12.19 0.53 -6.06
CA GLY A 50 12.05 1.43 -4.90
C GLY A 50 10.65 1.57 -4.34
N LYS A 51 9.68 0.76 -4.78
CA LYS A 51 8.28 0.80 -4.31
C LYS A 51 8.16 0.73 -2.78
N SER A 52 8.74 -0.32 -2.18
CA SER A 52 8.74 -0.50 -0.71
C SER A 52 9.54 0.60 0.01
N THR A 53 10.61 1.13 -0.62
CA THR A 53 11.36 2.28 -0.11
C THR A 53 10.46 3.52 -0.05
N THR A 54 9.67 3.77 -1.10
CA THR A 54 8.72 4.88 -1.15
C THR A 54 7.68 4.77 -0.03
N LEU A 55 7.14 3.56 0.22
CA LEU A 55 6.23 3.34 1.36
C LEU A 55 6.91 3.57 2.71
N ARG A 56 8.16 3.09 2.87
CA ARG A 56 8.91 3.26 4.13
C ARG A 56 9.24 4.71 4.43
N LEU A 57 9.54 5.52 3.39
CA LEU A 57 9.68 6.98 3.55
C LEU A 57 8.39 7.62 4.08
N MET A 58 7.23 7.25 3.53
CA MET A 58 5.93 7.74 3.99
C MET A 58 5.52 7.19 5.36
N ALA A 59 6.13 6.11 5.82
CA ALA A 59 5.90 5.53 7.14
C ALA A 59 6.87 6.05 8.22
N ASP A 60 7.82 6.93 7.86
CA ASP A 60 8.95 7.34 8.72
C ASP A 60 9.79 6.14 9.21
N LEU A 61 9.83 5.07 8.41
CA LEU A 61 10.64 3.86 8.64
C LEU A 61 11.97 3.92 7.87
N GLU A 62 12.13 4.91 6.99
CA GLU A 62 13.33 5.17 6.21
C GLU A 62 13.55 6.68 6.15
N GLN A 63 14.81 7.12 6.11
CA GLN A 63 15.16 8.52 6.01
C GLN A 63 15.68 8.88 4.62
N ALA A 64 15.22 10.00 4.09
CA ALA A 64 15.76 10.53 2.85
C ALA A 64 17.18 11.06 3.08
N ALA A 65 18.13 10.65 2.22
CA ALA A 65 19.49 11.19 2.19
C ALA A 65 19.53 12.63 1.64
N SER A 66 18.55 13.00 0.83
CA SER A 66 18.31 14.36 0.34
C SER A 66 16.87 14.52 -0.14
N GLY A 67 16.43 15.75 -0.36
CA GLY A 67 15.03 16.08 -0.65
C GLY A 67 14.22 16.22 0.64
N ALA A 68 12.89 16.17 0.51
CA ALA A 68 11.98 16.33 1.63
C ALA A 68 10.87 15.29 1.62
N VAL A 69 10.45 14.88 2.82
CA VAL A 69 9.25 14.08 3.06
C VAL A 69 8.37 14.85 4.04
N ALA A 70 7.16 15.17 3.62
CA ALA A 70 6.17 15.86 4.43
C ALA A 70 4.96 14.95 4.62
N LEU A 71 4.52 14.79 5.88
CA LEU A 71 3.33 14.05 6.26
C LEU A 71 2.42 14.98 7.02
N SER A 72 1.17 15.11 6.60
CA SER A 72 0.14 15.86 7.32
C SER A 72 -0.70 14.96 8.23
N ALA A 73 -0.57 13.62 8.10
CA ALA A 73 -1.19 12.69 9.03
C ALA A 73 -0.72 12.97 10.46
N ALA A 74 -1.67 13.03 11.39
CA ALA A 74 -1.34 13.21 12.79
C ALA A 74 -0.42 12.08 13.28
N ARG A 75 0.46 12.39 14.24
CA ARG A 75 1.41 11.41 14.78
C ARG A 75 0.66 10.15 15.26
N GLY A 76 1.09 8.98 14.82
CA GLY A 76 0.45 7.69 15.11
C GLY A 76 -0.79 7.39 14.26
N ARG A 77 -1.09 8.21 13.25
CA ARG A 77 -2.21 8.02 12.32
C ARG A 77 -1.77 7.44 10.96
N THR A 78 -0.52 7.05 10.83
CA THR A 78 -0.03 6.27 9.69
C THR A 78 0.08 4.81 10.12
N ALA A 79 -0.49 3.90 9.34
CA ALA A 79 -0.41 2.46 9.58
C ALA A 79 0.27 1.77 8.39
N PHE A 80 1.05 0.72 8.68
CA PHE A 80 1.81 -0.04 7.70
C PHE A 80 1.45 -1.53 7.76
N VAL A 81 1.18 -2.13 6.60
CA VAL A 81 1.00 -3.56 6.42
C VAL A 81 2.14 -4.08 5.55
N PHE A 82 2.94 -4.97 6.10
CA PHE A 82 4.05 -5.61 5.40
C PHE A 82 3.57 -6.73 4.49
N GLN A 83 4.36 -7.08 3.48
CA GLN A 83 4.13 -8.20 2.57
C GLN A 83 3.90 -9.52 3.33
N ASN A 84 4.68 -9.77 4.37
CA ASN A 84 4.40 -10.83 5.33
C ASN A 84 3.54 -10.28 6.48
N PRO A 85 2.52 -10.98 6.96
CA PRO A 85 1.61 -10.49 8.00
C PRO A 85 2.27 -10.10 9.32
N THR A 86 3.50 -10.57 9.59
CA THR A 86 4.30 -10.23 10.79
C THR A 86 3.51 -10.33 12.10
N LEU A 87 2.68 -11.35 12.22
CA LEU A 87 1.91 -11.60 13.44
C LEU A 87 2.80 -12.21 14.53
N MET A 88 2.53 -11.87 15.78
CA MET A 88 3.15 -12.52 16.94
C MET A 88 2.72 -13.99 17.00
N PRO A 89 3.62 -14.98 16.82
CA PRO A 89 3.23 -16.37 16.67
C PRO A 89 2.66 -17.01 17.95
N TRP A 90 2.99 -16.43 19.10
CA TRP A 90 2.51 -16.88 20.43
C TRP A 90 1.17 -16.28 20.84
N ALA A 91 0.69 -15.23 20.17
CA ALA A 91 -0.53 -14.50 20.47
C ALA A 91 -1.68 -14.91 19.53
N ASP A 92 -2.91 -14.88 20.02
CA ASP A 92 -4.09 -15.05 19.19
C ASP A 92 -4.38 -13.83 18.29
N ALA A 93 -5.33 -13.96 17.38
CA ALA A 93 -5.69 -12.90 16.44
C ALA A 93 -6.15 -11.62 17.15
N GLN A 94 -6.98 -11.76 18.18
CA GLN A 94 -7.49 -10.62 18.96
C GLN A 94 -6.36 -9.88 19.67
N THR A 95 -5.41 -10.58 20.27
CA THR A 95 -4.25 -10.01 20.95
C THR A 95 -3.32 -9.32 19.94
N ASN A 96 -3.07 -9.92 18.78
CA ASN A 96 -2.31 -9.29 17.70
C ASN A 96 -2.92 -7.95 17.27
N VAL A 97 -4.24 -7.88 17.12
CA VAL A 97 -4.94 -6.67 16.71
C VAL A 97 -5.05 -5.66 17.85
N ALA A 98 -5.17 -6.09 19.10
CA ALA A 98 -5.27 -5.20 20.26
C ALA A 98 -3.94 -4.47 20.58
N LEU A 99 -2.80 -5.08 20.25
CA LEU A 99 -1.47 -4.58 20.62
C LEU A 99 -1.23 -3.09 20.33
N PRO A 100 -1.50 -2.55 19.12
CA PRO A 100 -1.26 -1.14 18.84
C PRO A 100 -2.05 -0.20 19.77
N LEU A 101 -3.26 -0.59 20.17
CA LEU A 101 -4.09 0.18 21.09
C LEU A 101 -3.52 0.14 22.52
N GLU A 102 -3.04 -1.01 22.97
CA GLU A 102 -2.40 -1.14 24.29
C GLU A 102 -1.12 -0.29 24.37
N LEU A 103 -0.33 -0.25 23.30
CA LEU A 103 0.90 0.54 23.21
C LEU A 103 0.66 2.06 23.31
N ILE A 104 -0.51 2.53 22.84
CA ILE A 104 -0.90 3.95 22.99
C ILE A 104 -1.72 4.21 24.26
N GLY A 105 -1.77 3.24 25.19
CA GLY A 105 -2.36 3.42 26.52
C GLY A 105 -3.86 3.13 26.64
N VAL A 106 -4.49 2.55 25.62
CA VAL A 106 -5.87 2.08 25.73
C VAL A 106 -5.93 0.87 26.67
N SER A 107 -6.92 0.85 27.58
CA SER A 107 -7.07 -0.25 28.54
C SER A 107 -7.28 -1.59 27.82
N ARG A 108 -6.74 -2.67 28.37
CA ARG A 108 -6.84 -4.02 27.76
C ARG A 108 -8.27 -4.45 27.42
N PRO A 109 -9.28 -4.28 28.31
CA PRO A 109 -10.66 -4.65 27.98
C PRO A 109 -11.19 -3.89 26.76
N GLU A 110 -10.90 -2.59 26.67
CA GLU A 110 -11.33 -1.75 25.56
C GLU A 110 -10.55 -2.07 24.28
N ALA A 111 -9.23 -2.27 24.36
CA ALA A 111 -8.40 -2.68 23.23
C ALA A 111 -8.89 -4.02 22.63
N ARG A 112 -9.20 -5.01 23.46
CA ARG A 112 -9.75 -6.28 23.01
C ARG A 112 -11.14 -6.14 22.39
N ARG A 113 -12.01 -5.30 22.96
CA ARG A 113 -13.34 -5.03 22.38
C ARG A 113 -13.21 -4.44 20.98
N ARG A 114 -12.36 -3.41 20.80
CA ARG A 114 -12.09 -2.77 19.50
C ARG A 114 -11.42 -3.72 18.52
N ALA A 115 -10.50 -4.55 18.99
CA ALA A 115 -9.85 -5.60 18.18
C ALA A 115 -10.85 -6.61 17.64
N ALA A 116 -11.81 -7.07 18.47
CA ALA A 116 -12.87 -7.98 18.02
C ALA A 116 -13.75 -7.33 16.94
N GLN A 117 -14.08 -6.05 17.08
CA GLN A 117 -14.82 -5.30 16.06
C GLN A 117 -14.04 -5.16 14.75
N ALA A 118 -12.74 -4.86 14.83
CA ALA A 118 -11.86 -4.76 13.65
C ALA A 118 -11.74 -6.11 12.93
N LEU A 119 -11.62 -7.22 13.68
CA LEU A 119 -11.60 -8.58 13.12
C LEU A 119 -12.93 -8.94 12.45
N ALA A 120 -14.06 -8.59 13.06
CA ALA A 120 -15.37 -8.77 12.44
C ALA A 120 -15.50 -7.98 11.13
N GLY A 121 -14.97 -6.75 11.07
CA GLY A 121 -14.95 -5.90 9.89
C GLY A 121 -14.19 -6.48 8.69
N VAL A 122 -13.23 -7.39 8.95
CA VAL A 122 -12.48 -8.12 7.91
C VAL A 122 -12.93 -9.58 7.78
N GLY A 123 -14.10 -9.94 8.31
CA GLY A 123 -14.70 -11.27 8.18
C GLY A 123 -14.06 -12.36 9.05
N LEU A 124 -13.43 -11.98 10.16
CA LEU A 124 -12.78 -12.91 11.11
C LEU A 124 -13.35 -12.83 12.54
N GLY A 125 -14.61 -12.44 12.67
CA GLY A 125 -15.26 -12.33 13.99
C GLY A 125 -15.40 -13.67 14.74
N ASP A 126 -15.38 -14.80 14.04
CA ASP A 126 -15.40 -16.17 14.59
C ASP A 126 -14.00 -16.73 14.89
N ARG A 127 -12.93 -15.98 14.61
CA ARG A 127 -11.53 -16.42 14.69
C ARG A 127 -10.69 -15.67 15.73
N LEU A 128 -11.32 -15.03 16.71
CA LEU A 128 -10.66 -14.16 17.70
C LEU A 128 -9.51 -14.85 18.43
N THR A 129 -9.68 -16.12 18.78
CA THR A 129 -8.72 -16.92 19.57
C THR A 129 -7.75 -17.74 18.70
N ALA A 130 -7.89 -17.69 17.37
CA ALA A 130 -7.02 -18.42 16.47
C ALA A 130 -5.58 -17.86 16.52
N ARG A 131 -4.59 -18.75 16.61
CA ARG A 131 -3.17 -18.40 16.52
C ARG A 131 -2.72 -18.34 15.07
N PRO A 132 -1.63 -17.63 14.73
CA PRO A 132 -1.12 -17.53 13.36
C PRO A 132 -0.93 -18.89 12.67
N SER A 133 -0.51 -19.93 13.38
CA SER A 133 -0.36 -21.31 12.88
C SER A 133 -1.68 -21.99 12.47
N GLN A 134 -2.82 -21.44 12.88
CA GLN A 134 -4.17 -21.94 12.59
C GLN A 134 -4.89 -21.10 11.52
N LEU A 135 -4.21 -20.09 10.97
CA LEU A 135 -4.73 -19.19 9.95
C LEU A 135 -4.16 -19.54 8.58
N SER A 136 -4.98 -19.45 7.54
CA SER A 136 -4.47 -19.42 6.17
C SER A 136 -3.69 -18.12 5.91
N GLY A 137 -2.87 -18.07 4.86
CA GLY A 137 -2.14 -16.85 4.49
C GLY A 137 -3.05 -15.63 4.33
N GLY A 138 -4.21 -15.82 3.68
CA GLY A 138 -5.20 -14.75 3.54
C GLY A 138 -5.85 -14.33 4.86
N MET A 139 -6.14 -15.27 5.75
CA MET A 139 -6.64 -14.95 7.09
C MET A 139 -5.60 -14.19 7.90
N ALA A 140 -4.33 -14.60 7.85
CA ALA A 140 -3.23 -13.90 8.52
C ALA A 140 -3.05 -12.47 7.98
N MET A 141 -3.20 -12.27 6.67
CA MET A 141 -3.16 -10.93 6.06
C MET A 141 -4.34 -10.07 6.51
N ARG A 142 -5.55 -10.63 6.61
CA ARG A 142 -6.71 -9.92 7.17
C ARG A 142 -6.52 -9.53 8.64
N VAL A 143 -5.90 -10.38 9.45
CA VAL A 143 -5.53 -10.02 10.83
C VAL A 143 -4.53 -8.86 10.83
N SER A 144 -3.52 -8.87 9.94
CA SER A 144 -2.56 -7.78 9.81
C SER A 144 -3.24 -6.48 9.37
N LEU A 145 -4.19 -6.54 8.44
CA LEU A 145 -5.00 -5.40 8.02
C LEU A 145 -5.87 -4.87 9.17
N ALA A 146 -6.56 -5.74 9.90
CA ALA A 146 -7.34 -5.35 11.08
C ALA A 146 -6.46 -4.68 12.15
N ARG A 147 -5.23 -5.19 12.38
CA ARG A 147 -4.24 -4.59 13.29
C ARG A 147 -3.83 -3.19 12.85
N ALA A 148 -3.66 -2.96 11.56
CA ALA A 148 -3.35 -1.64 11.01
C ALA A 148 -4.54 -0.66 11.15
N LEU A 149 -5.75 -1.14 10.94
CA LEU A 149 -6.97 -0.32 10.94
C LEU A 149 -7.51 0.01 12.34
N VAL A 150 -7.18 -0.78 13.37
CA VAL A 150 -7.74 -0.64 14.72
C VAL A 150 -7.37 0.69 15.39
N THR A 151 -6.27 1.33 14.96
CA THR A 151 -5.83 2.64 15.43
C THR A 151 -6.53 3.81 14.73
N ASP A 152 -7.45 3.51 13.80
CA ASP A 152 -8.16 4.51 13.02
C ASP A 152 -7.22 5.44 12.22
N PRO A 153 -6.37 4.88 11.34
CA PRO A 153 -5.36 5.66 10.62
C PRO A 153 -5.98 6.62 9.60
N GLU A 154 -5.22 7.69 9.26
CA GLU A 154 -5.51 8.62 8.17
C GLU A 154 -4.77 8.21 6.89
N LEU A 155 -3.63 7.51 7.04
CA LEU A 155 -2.83 6.97 5.95
C LEU A 155 -2.55 5.48 6.19
N LEU A 156 -2.94 4.64 5.24
CA LEU A 156 -2.68 3.19 5.24
C LEU A 156 -1.70 2.85 4.12
N LEU A 157 -0.58 2.26 4.47
CA LEU A 157 0.49 1.86 3.58
C LEU A 157 0.55 0.34 3.50
N LEU A 158 0.45 -0.23 2.28
CA LEU A 158 0.36 -1.68 2.06
C LEU A 158 1.47 -2.13 1.10
N ASP A 159 2.41 -2.91 1.59
CA ASP A 159 3.52 -3.44 0.79
C ASP A 159 3.18 -4.83 0.26
N GLU A 160 2.84 -4.94 -1.02
CA GLU A 160 2.41 -6.15 -1.74
C GLU A 160 1.37 -7.03 -0.97
N PRO A 161 0.25 -6.46 -0.50
CA PRO A 161 -0.66 -7.14 0.43
C PRO A 161 -1.37 -8.36 -0.19
N PHE A 162 -1.33 -8.49 -1.52
CA PHE A 162 -2.05 -9.51 -2.26
C PHE A 162 -1.14 -10.60 -2.84
N ALA A 163 0.20 -10.44 -2.80
CA ALA A 163 1.15 -11.26 -3.54
C ALA A 163 1.11 -12.77 -3.19
N ALA A 164 0.85 -13.11 -1.93
CA ALA A 164 0.85 -14.48 -1.43
C ALA A 164 -0.56 -15.13 -1.44
N LEU A 165 -1.56 -14.49 -2.06
CA LEU A 165 -2.95 -14.93 -2.01
C LEU A 165 -3.40 -15.60 -3.30
N ASP A 166 -4.23 -16.64 -3.17
CA ASP A 166 -4.98 -17.18 -4.30
C ASP A 166 -6.00 -16.16 -4.84
N SER A 167 -6.51 -16.37 -6.05
CA SER A 167 -7.37 -15.41 -6.75
C SER A 167 -8.68 -15.09 -6.02
N ILE A 168 -9.26 -16.06 -5.30
CA ILE A 168 -10.52 -15.88 -4.56
C ILE A 168 -10.27 -15.04 -3.31
N THR A 169 -9.26 -15.41 -2.53
CA THR A 169 -8.88 -14.71 -1.30
C THR A 169 -8.42 -13.27 -1.61
N ARG A 170 -7.66 -13.09 -2.70
CA ARG A 170 -7.22 -11.79 -3.18
C ARG A 170 -8.39 -10.87 -3.50
N ARG A 171 -9.36 -11.36 -4.29
CA ARG A 171 -10.57 -10.59 -4.62
C ARG A 171 -11.34 -10.18 -3.37
N ALA A 172 -11.53 -11.11 -2.43
CA ALA A 172 -12.22 -10.83 -1.18
C ALA A 172 -11.49 -9.76 -0.34
N LEU A 173 -10.15 -9.78 -0.28
CA LEU A 173 -9.38 -8.78 0.45
C LEU A 173 -9.46 -7.39 -0.21
N ILE A 174 -9.47 -7.32 -1.54
CA ILE A 174 -9.68 -6.06 -2.30
C ILE A 174 -11.07 -5.47 -1.98
N GLU A 175 -12.10 -6.30 -1.95
CA GLU A 175 -13.46 -5.87 -1.59
C GLU A 175 -13.55 -5.41 -0.13
N ASP A 176 -12.87 -6.11 0.79
CA ASP A 176 -12.77 -5.71 2.20
C ASP A 176 -12.11 -4.34 2.34
N LEU A 177 -11.02 -4.08 1.60
CA LEU A 177 -10.33 -2.80 1.63
C LEU A 177 -11.21 -1.66 1.08
N HIS A 178 -11.93 -1.88 -0.03
CA HIS A 178 -12.91 -0.92 -0.55
C HIS A 178 -14.02 -0.64 0.47
N ARG A 179 -14.53 -1.67 1.16
CA ARG A 179 -15.57 -1.53 2.20
C ARG A 179 -15.08 -0.68 3.35
N VAL A 180 -13.87 -0.95 3.86
CA VAL A 180 -13.26 -0.18 4.95
C VAL A 180 -13.04 1.27 4.54
N TRP A 181 -12.54 1.50 3.31
CA TRP A 181 -12.31 2.83 2.77
C TRP A 181 -13.61 3.63 2.63
N THR A 182 -14.67 3.02 2.07
CA THR A 182 -15.99 3.65 1.87
C THR A 182 -16.70 3.93 3.19
N ALA A 183 -16.46 3.12 4.23
CA ALA A 183 -17.07 3.31 5.54
C ALA A 183 -16.52 4.52 6.31
N ARG A 184 -15.48 5.19 5.78
CA ARG A 184 -14.90 6.38 6.42
C ARG A 184 -15.80 7.62 6.25
N SER A 185 -15.86 8.41 7.31
CA SER A 185 -16.53 9.72 7.25
C SER A 185 -15.78 10.67 6.31
N PRO A 186 -16.48 11.52 5.53
CA PRO A 186 -15.85 12.58 4.73
C PRO A 186 -14.92 13.49 5.55
N ASP A 187 -15.22 13.71 6.83
CA ASP A 187 -14.40 14.55 7.74
C ASP A 187 -13.10 13.83 8.18
N ARG A 188 -13.01 12.52 7.99
CA ARG A 188 -11.87 11.68 8.38
C ARG A 188 -11.58 10.64 7.29
N PRO A 189 -11.24 11.08 6.09
CA PRO A 189 -11.00 10.20 4.96
C PRO A 189 -9.75 9.35 5.20
N LEU A 190 -9.77 8.11 4.73
CA LEU A 190 -8.62 7.22 4.74
C LEU A 190 -7.90 7.32 3.39
N ALA A 191 -6.66 7.77 3.38
CA ALA A 191 -5.80 7.61 2.21
C ALA A 191 -5.13 6.23 2.25
N VAL A 192 -5.04 5.57 1.09
CA VAL A 192 -4.41 4.26 0.95
C VAL A 192 -3.33 4.34 -0.12
N VAL A 193 -2.12 3.91 0.21
CA VAL A 193 -1.06 3.70 -0.78
C VAL A 193 -0.66 2.24 -0.75
N PHE A 194 -0.75 1.56 -1.87
CA PHE A 194 -0.34 0.16 -1.95
C PHE A 194 0.62 -0.11 -3.09
N VAL A 195 1.50 -1.04 -2.85
CA VAL A 195 2.45 -1.55 -3.84
C VAL A 195 1.91 -2.84 -4.42
N THR A 196 1.98 -2.97 -5.73
CA THR A 196 1.73 -4.21 -6.44
C THR A 196 2.58 -4.29 -7.71
N HIS A 197 2.78 -5.51 -8.21
CA HIS A 197 3.31 -5.77 -9.55
C HIS A 197 2.20 -6.18 -10.54
N ASP A 198 0.95 -6.29 -10.08
CA ASP A 198 -0.21 -6.67 -10.86
C ASP A 198 -0.98 -5.42 -11.32
N VAL A 199 -1.02 -5.23 -12.64
CA VAL A 199 -1.72 -4.11 -13.28
C VAL A 199 -3.23 -4.15 -13.03
N GLU A 200 -3.82 -5.35 -13.00
CA GLU A 200 -5.26 -5.50 -12.77
C GLU A 200 -5.66 -5.10 -11.34
N GLU A 201 -4.83 -5.46 -10.35
CA GLU A 201 -5.01 -5.00 -8.96
C GLU A 201 -4.92 -3.49 -8.88
N ALA A 202 -3.86 -2.91 -9.48
CA ALA A 202 -3.62 -1.47 -9.46
C ALA A 202 -4.81 -0.70 -10.04
N VAL A 203 -5.27 -1.08 -11.23
CA VAL A 203 -6.37 -0.40 -11.93
C VAL A 203 -7.71 -0.61 -11.23
N TYR A 204 -7.96 -1.83 -10.70
CA TYR A 204 -9.26 -2.11 -10.07
C TYR A 204 -9.42 -1.39 -8.72
N LEU A 205 -8.36 -1.31 -7.93
CA LEU A 205 -8.43 -0.80 -6.57
C LEU A 205 -8.16 0.71 -6.48
N ALA A 206 -7.27 1.26 -7.32
CA ALA A 206 -6.83 2.64 -7.19
C ALA A 206 -7.66 3.65 -7.99
N SER A 207 -7.67 4.89 -7.53
CA SER A 207 -8.10 6.06 -8.31
C SER A 207 -6.97 6.63 -9.17
N ARG A 208 -5.72 6.32 -8.80
CA ARG A 208 -4.52 6.74 -9.53
C ARG A 208 -3.42 5.69 -9.41
N VAL A 209 -2.69 5.46 -10.50
CA VAL A 209 -1.55 4.56 -10.56
C VAL A 209 -0.30 5.35 -10.89
N VAL A 210 0.76 5.16 -10.11
CA VAL A 210 2.07 5.76 -10.33
C VAL A 210 3.06 4.67 -10.72
N VAL A 211 3.72 4.85 -11.85
CA VAL A 211 4.72 3.94 -12.40
C VAL A 211 6.11 4.42 -12.01
N LEU A 212 6.89 3.55 -11.38
CA LEU A 212 8.27 3.83 -10.99
C LEU A 212 9.26 3.17 -11.95
N SER A 213 10.31 3.91 -12.30
CA SER A 213 11.42 3.45 -13.12
C SER A 213 12.18 2.29 -12.48
N ALA A 214 12.45 1.26 -13.25
CA ALA A 214 13.26 0.13 -12.80
C ALA A 214 14.73 0.49 -12.57
N ALA A 215 15.23 1.55 -13.22
CA ALA A 215 16.63 1.94 -13.17
C ALA A 215 16.99 2.67 -11.87
N ASP A 216 16.16 3.63 -11.46
CA ASP A 216 16.46 4.57 -10.37
C ASP A 216 15.28 4.85 -9.44
N GLY A 217 14.11 4.28 -9.71
CA GLY A 217 12.92 4.45 -8.90
C GLY A 217 12.19 5.79 -9.08
N ARG A 218 12.61 6.64 -10.04
CA ARG A 218 11.89 7.89 -10.33
C ARG A 218 10.46 7.62 -10.77
N THR A 219 9.58 8.56 -10.53
CA THR A 219 8.24 8.54 -11.12
C THR A 219 8.36 8.70 -12.63
N VAL A 220 7.92 7.70 -13.38
CA VAL A 220 7.87 7.72 -14.86
C VAL A 220 6.59 8.38 -15.30
N GLU A 221 5.47 7.96 -14.73
CA GLU A 221 4.14 8.44 -15.09
C GLU A 221 3.17 8.32 -13.92
N SER A 222 2.15 9.18 -13.94
CA SER A 222 1.03 9.18 -12.99
C SER A 222 -0.27 9.15 -13.78
N LEU A 223 -0.99 8.07 -13.73
CA LEU A 223 -2.19 7.76 -14.52
C LEU A 223 -3.43 7.79 -13.63
N SER A 224 -4.39 8.66 -13.95
CA SER A 224 -5.71 8.64 -13.32
C SER A 224 -6.53 7.49 -13.87
N VAL A 225 -7.17 6.71 -13.00
CA VAL A 225 -8.04 5.60 -13.37
C VAL A 225 -9.49 6.06 -13.35
N SER A 226 -10.16 5.99 -14.50
CA SER A 226 -11.55 6.44 -14.65
C SER A 226 -12.52 5.62 -13.82
N GLY A 227 -13.68 6.23 -13.48
CA GLY A 227 -14.79 5.61 -12.77
C GLY A 227 -14.72 5.81 -11.25
N ALA A 228 -15.90 5.75 -10.63
CA ALA A 228 -16.05 5.94 -9.18
C ALA A 228 -15.52 4.75 -8.38
N LEU A 229 -15.02 5.00 -7.18
CA LEU A 229 -14.72 3.97 -6.19
C LEU A 229 -15.85 3.91 -5.15
N PRO A 230 -16.19 2.70 -4.64
CA PRO A 230 -15.72 1.38 -5.07
C PRO A 230 -16.22 1.00 -6.47
N ARG A 231 -15.46 0.16 -7.17
CA ARG A 231 -15.80 -0.26 -8.52
C ARG A 231 -17.05 -1.13 -8.53
N ALA A 232 -17.96 -0.92 -9.51
CA ALA A 232 -19.13 -1.75 -9.71
C ALA A 232 -18.72 -3.20 -10.09
N ALA A 233 -19.57 -4.18 -9.75
CA ALA A 233 -19.28 -5.60 -9.95
C ALA A 233 -18.90 -5.99 -11.39
N GLY A 234 -19.44 -5.29 -12.41
CA GLY A 234 -19.14 -5.53 -13.83
C GLY A 234 -18.03 -4.65 -14.41
N TRP A 235 -17.43 -3.75 -13.64
CA TRP A 235 -16.52 -2.74 -14.18
C TRP A 235 -15.29 -3.31 -14.90
N ARG A 236 -14.84 -4.51 -14.53
CA ARG A 236 -13.75 -5.21 -15.25
C ARG A 236 -14.09 -5.55 -16.70
N LEU A 237 -15.36 -5.56 -17.08
CA LEU A 237 -15.83 -5.78 -18.44
C LEU A 237 -15.91 -4.48 -19.26
N ASP A 238 -15.82 -3.33 -18.62
CA ASP A 238 -15.94 -2.02 -19.25
C ASP A 238 -14.71 -1.69 -20.11
N THR A 239 -14.96 -0.91 -21.14
CA THR A 239 -13.89 -0.38 -22.00
C THR A 239 -12.94 0.51 -21.22
N ALA A 240 -13.44 1.30 -20.26
CA ALA A 240 -12.63 2.17 -19.40
C ALA A 240 -11.61 1.37 -18.56
N TYR A 241 -11.99 0.18 -18.05
CA TYR A 241 -11.05 -0.69 -17.35
C TYR A 241 -9.93 -1.16 -18.28
N ARG A 242 -10.28 -1.68 -19.46
CA ARG A 242 -9.30 -2.17 -20.44
C ARG A 242 -8.34 -1.08 -20.88
N GLN A 243 -8.85 0.11 -21.21
CA GLN A 243 -8.01 1.26 -21.59
C GLN A 243 -7.06 1.67 -20.48
N SER A 244 -7.53 1.71 -19.21
CA SER A 244 -6.67 2.02 -18.07
C SER A 244 -5.60 0.95 -17.87
N ALA A 245 -5.95 -0.32 -17.97
CA ALA A 245 -5.00 -1.43 -17.83
C ALA A 245 -3.94 -1.43 -18.94
N GLU A 246 -4.34 -1.18 -20.18
CA GLU A 246 -3.43 -1.05 -21.33
C GLU A 246 -2.48 0.14 -21.16
N ALA A 247 -2.97 1.31 -20.71
CA ALA A 247 -2.15 2.48 -20.45
C ALA A 247 -1.11 2.22 -19.36
N VAL A 248 -1.51 1.62 -18.23
CA VAL A 248 -0.58 1.26 -17.14
C VAL A 248 0.44 0.21 -17.61
N ALA A 249 0.01 -0.81 -18.35
CA ALA A 249 0.92 -1.82 -18.88
C ALA A 249 1.95 -1.24 -19.86
N ALA A 250 1.52 -0.32 -20.75
CA ALA A 250 2.42 0.36 -21.68
C ALA A 250 3.45 1.23 -20.94
N SER A 251 3.01 2.02 -19.94
CA SER A 251 3.89 2.83 -19.11
C SER A 251 4.89 1.96 -18.33
N LEU A 252 4.43 0.84 -17.78
CA LEU A 252 5.29 -0.11 -17.08
C LEU A 252 6.34 -0.74 -18.00
N ALA A 253 5.97 -1.10 -19.23
CA ALA A 253 6.91 -1.62 -20.22
C ALA A 253 7.96 -0.57 -20.61
N ALA A 254 7.56 0.71 -20.76
CA ALA A 254 8.48 1.81 -21.05
C ALA A 254 9.44 2.12 -19.86
N ALA A 255 8.99 1.84 -18.63
CA ALA A 255 9.79 2.02 -17.41
C ALA A 255 10.83 0.90 -17.16
N MET A 256 10.80 -0.20 -17.94
CA MET A 256 11.78 -1.29 -17.86
C MET A 256 13.09 -0.87 -18.55
N PRO A 257 14.24 -1.32 -18.04
CA PRO A 257 15.51 -1.11 -18.75
C PRO A 257 15.45 -1.81 -20.11
N SER A 258 15.92 -1.14 -21.15
CA SER A 258 16.07 -1.77 -22.46
C SER A 258 16.87 -3.08 -22.32
N PRO A 259 16.45 -4.20 -22.92
CA PRO A 259 17.23 -5.42 -22.89
C PRO A 259 18.61 -5.12 -23.46
N LEU A 260 19.66 -5.54 -22.72
CA LEU A 260 21.03 -5.45 -23.22
C LEU A 260 21.06 -6.13 -24.60
N PRO A 261 21.66 -5.50 -25.63
CA PRO A 261 21.83 -6.17 -26.92
C PRO A 261 22.57 -7.48 -26.65
N LEU A 262 21.96 -8.59 -27.07
CA LEU A 262 22.61 -9.90 -27.05
C LEU A 262 23.92 -9.72 -27.80
N GLY A 263 25.04 -9.76 -27.06
CA GLY A 263 26.37 -9.61 -27.63
C GLY A 263 26.51 -10.54 -28.82
N GLY A 264 26.74 -9.95 -29.99
CA GLY A 264 26.98 -10.70 -31.20
C GLY A 264 28.12 -11.70 -30.91
N ALA A 265 27.82 -12.97 -31.09
CA ALA A 265 28.84 -13.99 -31.20
C ALA A 265 29.73 -13.59 -32.38
N ASN A 266 30.90 -13.07 -32.08
CA ASN A 266 31.95 -12.96 -33.06
C ASN A 266 32.50 -14.38 -33.35
N SER A 267 32.29 -14.79 -34.58
CA SER A 267 32.91 -15.92 -35.24
C SER A 267 34.42 -15.79 -35.26
#